data_ad23d7eceefc26a64294e748cae92e0e
#
_entry.id   ad23d7eceefc26a64294e748cae92e0e
#
_cell.length_a   1.000
_cell.length_b   1.000
_cell.length_c   1.000
_cell.angle_alpha   90.00
_cell.angle_beta   90.00
_cell.angle_gamma   90.00
#
_symmetry.space_group_name_H-M   'P 1'
#
loop_
_entity.id
_entity.type
_entity.pdbx_description
1 polymer ?
#
loop_
_entity_poly.entity_id
_entity_poly.type
_entity_poly.pdbx_seq_one_letter_code
_entity_poly.pdbx_strand_id
1 'polypeptide(L)'
;LDIVGLSKKQFEKLKPKNISKILEHGSYGSFDPSFPAVTCSVQASIFSGTYPSEHGIISNGYYDELFKKISFWEQPANLVKKPRIWDLLKKNNPDFSTALLFLQNSLYANSNVVLTPKPLHLENKMVMWCYSKPENFYEKITESIGNFDLKSYWGPFSSLKSSNWIINSAKIAIQNHLPDLLVTYLPHLDYTSQKFGPNS
;
A
#
# COMPACT_ATOMS: atom_id res chain seq x y z
N LEU A 1 -2.20 -9.36 1.82
CA LEU A 1 -2.70 -8.15 2.49
C LEU A 1 -1.59 -7.55 3.34
N ASP A 2 -1.35 -6.26 3.20
CA ASP A 2 -0.48 -5.48 4.05
C ASP A 2 -1.36 -4.68 5.04
N ILE A 3 -1.46 -5.18 6.28
CA ILE A 3 -2.30 -4.59 7.34
C ILE A 3 -1.38 -3.92 8.34
N VAL A 4 -1.19 -2.61 8.20
CA VAL A 4 -0.30 -1.85 9.07
C VAL A 4 -0.82 -1.80 10.51
N GLY A 5 0.08 -1.90 11.48
CA GLY A 5 -0.25 -1.86 12.90
C GLY A 5 -0.79 -3.17 13.49
N LEU A 6 -0.98 -4.23 12.69
CA LEU A 6 -1.38 -5.55 13.19
C LEU A 6 -0.18 -6.26 13.83
N SER A 7 -0.09 -6.22 15.16
CA SER A 7 0.96 -6.94 15.90
C SER A 7 0.64 -8.43 16.04
N LYS A 8 1.70 -9.25 16.24
CA LYS A 8 1.55 -10.68 16.57
C LYS A 8 0.62 -10.90 17.78
N LYS A 9 0.78 -10.10 18.83
CA LYS A 9 -0.05 -10.16 20.06
C LYS A 9 -1.54 -9.90 19.75
N GLN A 10 -1.84 -8.89 18.93
CA GLN A 10 -3.22 -8.60 18.51
C GLN A 10 -3.78 -9.73 17.64
N PHE A 11 -2.99 -10.23 16.70
CA PHE A 11 -3.38 -11.34 15.85
C PHE A 11 -3.73 -12.60 16.66
N GLU A 12 -2.89 -12.99 17.61
CA GLU A 12 -3.10 -14.14 18.49
C GLU A 12 -4.32 -13.98 19.41
N LYS A 13 -4.59 -12.74 19.86
CA LYS A 13 -5.78 -12.41 20.65
C LYS A 13 -7.05 -12.45 19.84
N LEU A 14 -7.06 -11.85 18.65
CA LEU A 14 -8.25 -11.69 17.80
C LEU A 14 -8.61 -12.95 17.03
N LYS A 15 -7.64 -13.76 16.65
CA LYS A 15 -7.77 -14.98 15.83
C LYS A 15 -8.74 -14.76 14.65
N PRO A 16 -8.42 -13.85 13.70
CA PRO A 16 -9.32 -13.51 12.61
C PRO A 16 -9.68 -14.77 11.81
N LYS A 17 -10.98 -15.11 11.77
CA LYS A 17 -11.50 -16.39 11.28
C LYS A 17 -10.91 -16.84 9.93
N ASN A 18 -10.88 -15.94 8.95
CA ASN A 18 -10.45 -16.31 7.59
C ASN A 18 -8.92 -16.45 7.49
N ILE A 19 -8.15 -15.60 8.18
CA ILE A 19 -6.69 -15.72 8.21
C ILE A 19 -6.29 -16.96 9.02
N SER A 20 -6.98 -17.25 10.12
CA SER A 20 -6.75 -18.46 10.91
C SER A 20 -6.94 -19.74 10.09
N LYS A 21 -7.96 -19.78 9.21
CA LYS A 21 -8.13 -20.92 8.28
C LYS A 21 -6.97 -21.11 7.30
N ILE A 22 -6.37 -20.00 6.81
CA ILE A 22 -5.19 -20.10 5.95
C ILE A 22 -4.02 -20.68 6.73
N LEU A 23 -3.90 -20.36 8.02
CA LEU A 23 -2.83 -20.83 8.89
C LEU A 23 -2.96 -22.32 9.26
N GLU A 24 -4.13 -22.94 9.13
CA GLU A 24 -4.29 -24.40 9.29
C GLU A 24 -3.39 -25.19 8.34
N HIS A 25 -3.05 -24.58 7.19
CA HIS A 25 -2.20 -25.19 6.14
C HIS A 25 -0.94 -24.36 5.86
N GLY A 26 -0.63 -23.40 6.71
CA GLY A 26 0.49 -22.48 6.54
C GLY A 26 1.28 -22.27 7.83
N SER A 27 2.15 -21.28 7.79
CA SER A 27 2.94 -20.87 8.96
C SER A 27 2.93 -19.35 9.08
N TYR A 28 3.22 -18.84 10.26
CA TYR A 28 3.43 -17.40 10.49
C TYR A 28 4.64 -17.20 11.40
N GLY A 29 5.22 -16.02 11.31
CA GLY A 29 6.35 -15.60 12.13
C GLY A 29 6.31 -14.12 12.42
N SER A 30 7.32 -13.66 13.16
CA SER A 30 7.60 -12.24 13.37
C SER A 30 8.92 -11.88 12.73
N PHE A 31 9.08 -10.64 12.34
CA PHE A 31 10.36 -10.08 11.89
C PHE A 31 10.58 -8.72 12.54
N ASP A 32 11.83 -8.32 12.67
CA ASP A 32 12.21 -7.01 13.15
C ASP A 32 12.33 -6.07 11.95
N PRO A 33 11.49 -5.02 11.88
CA PRO A 33 11.56 -4.07 10.76
C PRO A 33 12.83 -3.22 10.84
N SER A 34 13.24 -2.66 9.71
CA SER A 34 14.28 -1.63 9.70
C SER A 34 13.83 -0.38 10.47
N PHE A 35 14.77 0.28 11.15
CA PHE A 35 14.49 1.54 11.81
C PHE A 35 14.77 2.72 10.88
N PRO A 36 13.89 3.77 10.83
CA PRO A 36 12.58 3.83 11.49
C PRO A 36 11.54 2.91 10.83
N ALA A 37 10.70 2.28 11.68
CA ALA A 37 9.65 1.37 11.23
C ALA A 37 8.43 2.16 10.72
N VAL A 38 8.59 2.86 9.61
CA VAL A 38 7.55 3.67 8.95
C VAL A 38 7.15 3.07 7.60
N THR A 39 5.97 3.41 7.13
CA THR A 39 5.30 2.72 6.02
C THR A 39 6.15 2.59 4.76
N CYS A 40 6.73 3.69 4.26
CA CYS A 40 7.47 3.66 3.00
C CYS A 40 8.72 2.79 3.08
N SER A 41 9.54 2.93 4.15
CA SER A 41 10.77 2.15 4.29
C SER A 41 10.51 0.67 4.56
N VAL A 42 9.50 0.35 5.37
CA VAL A 42 9.15 -1.04 5.67
C VAL A 42 8.56 -1.74 4.44
N GLN A 43 7.64 -1.10 3.70
CA GLN A 43 7.11 -1.67 2.46
C GLN A 43 8.22 -1.86 1.42
N ALA A 44 9.11 -0.88 1.24
CA ALA A 44 10.23 -1.02 0.34
C ALA A 44 11.14 -2.20 0.72
N SER A 45 11.42 -2.38 2.01
CA SER A 45 12.22 -3.51 2.53
C SER A 45 11.54 -4.86 2.31
N ILE A 46 10.24 -4.98 2.65
CA ILE A 46 9.48 -6.23 2.50
C ILE A 46 9.43 -6.66 1.03
N PHE A 47 9.10 -5.72 0.14
CA PHE A 47 8.85 -6.08 -1.26
C PHE A 47 10.12 -6.16 -2.12
N SER A 48 11.26 -5.58 -1.69
CA SER A 48 12.55 -5.72 -2.37
C SER A 48 13.45 -6.79 -1.75
N GLY A 49 13.19 -7.21 -0.50
CA GLY A 49 14.07 -8.11 0.24
C GLY A 49 15.42 -7.48 0.59
N THR A 50 15.51 -6.13 0.64
CA THR A 50 16.76 -5.40 0.88
C THR A 50 16.59 -4.35 1.98
N TYR A 51 17.70 -3.78 2.44
CA TYR A 51 17.71 -2.74 3.47
C TYR A 51 17.59 -1.33 2.87
N PRO A 52 17.21 -0.32 3.69
CA PRO A 52 17.14 1.09 3.27
C PRO A 52 18.41 1.63 2.60
N SER A 53 19.58 1.16 3.02
CA SER A 53 20.87 1.49 2.40
C SER A 53 21.00 1.05 0.94
N GLU A 54 20.21 0.05 0.53
CA GLU A 54 20.23 -0.49 -0.83
C GLU A 54 19.07 0.01 -1.67
N HIS A 55 17.82 -0.03 -1.13
CA HIS A 55 16.64 0.42 -1.89
C HIS A 55 16.41 1.92 -1.83
N GLY A 56 17.09 2.66 -0.93
CA GLY A 56 17.10 4.12 -0.89
C GLY A 56 15.91 4.79 -0.18
N ILE A 57 14.93 4.05 0.30
CA ILE A 57 13.78 4.60 1.02
C ILE A 57 14.05 4.53 2.52
N ILE A 58 14.44 5.65 3.10
CA ILE A 58 14.86 5.73 4.51
C ILE A 58 13.74 6.13 5.46
N SER A 59 12.67 6.74 4.95
CA SER A 59 11.53 7.24 5.75
C SER A 59 10.33 7.51 4.84
N ASN A 60 9.22 8.03 5.41
CA ASN A 60 8.07 8.56 4.67
C ASN A 60 8.37 9.89 3.97
N GLY A 61 9.54 10.47 4.19
CA GLY A 61 10.02 11.66 3.54
C GLY A 61 11.53 11.61 3.33
N TYR A 62 12.02 12.45 2.46
CA TYR A 62 13.44 12.61 2.17
C TYR A 62 13.77 14.06 1.81
N TYR A 63 15.02 14.43 1.97
CA TYR A 63 15.55 15.69 1.47
C TYR A 63 16.03 15.51 0.03
N ASP A 64 15.44 16.30 -0.87
CA ASP A 64 15.85 16.34 -2.27
C ASP A 64 16.98 17.38 -2.42
N GLU A 65 18.20 16.89 -2.66
CA GLU A 65 19.38 17.75 -2.77
C GLU A 65 19.36 18.64 -4.01
N LEU A 66 18.77 18.17 -5.11
CA LEU A 66 18.67 18.91 -6.36
C LEU A 66 17.73 20.10 -6.22
N PHE A 67 16.54 19.86 -5.68
CA PHE A 67 15.52 20.87 -5.50
C PHE A 67 15.59 21.61 -4.14
N LYS A 68 16.54 21.23 -3.26
CA LYS A 68 16.74 21.80 -1.92
C LYS A 68 15.45 21.83 -1.09
N LYS A 69 14.65 20.80 -1.19
CA LYS A 69 13.35 20.70 -0.49
C LYS A 69 13.19 19.37 0.22
N ILE A 70 12.32 19.36 1.23
CA ILE A 70 11.85 18.13 1.87
C ILE A 70 10.59 17.68 1.13
N SER A 71 10.57 16.41 0.70
CA SER A 71 9.44 15.78 0.05
C SER A 71 8.88 14.67 0.94
N PHE A 72 7.56 14.66 1.15
CA PHE A 72 6.87 13.64 1.92
C PHE A 72 5.87 12.89 1.03
N TRP A 73 5.74 11.58 1.29
CA TRP A 73 4.73 10.73 0.65
C TRP A 73 4.82 10.74 -0.88
N GLU A 74 6.02 10.88 -1.41
CA GLU A 74 6.24 10.78 -2.85
C GLU A 74 6.01 9.35 -3.31
N GLN A 75 5.20 9.19 -4.35
CA GLN A 75 4.69 7.90 -4.79
C GLN A 75 5.37 7.27 -6.01
N PRO A 76 6.27 7.94 -6.78
CA PRO A 76 6.88 7.33 -7.95
C PRO A 76 7.63 6.03 -7.61
N ALA A 77 7.39 5.01 -8.40
CA ALA A 77 7.95 3.67 -8.19
C ALA A 77 9.47 3.62 -8.32
N ASN A 78 10.04 4.50 -9.16
CA ASN A 78 11.48 4.60 -9.42
C ASN A 78 12.30 5.19 -8.25
N LEU A 79 11.66 5.71 -7.21
CA LEU A 79 12.34 6.09 -5.97
C LEU A 79 12.92 4.87 -5.25
N VAL A 80 12.29 3.70 -5.38
CA VAL A 80 12.82 2.44 -4.87
C VAL A 80 13.87 1.92 -5.85
N LYS A 81 15.14 1.98 -5.46
CA LYS A 81 16.29 1.67 -6.34
C LYS A 81 16.52 0.17 -6.58
N LYS A 82 15.79 -0.70 -5.85
CA LYS A 82 15.89 -2.16 -5.99
C LYS A 82 14.61 -2.72 -6.62
N PRO A 83 14.73 -3.77 -7.44
CA PRO A 83 13.55 -4.44 -7.96
C PRO A 83 12.74 -5.05 -6.82
N ARG A 84 11.43 -4.92 -6.92
CA ARG A 84 10.49 -5.52 -5.98
C ARG A 84 9.99 -6.87 -6.51
N ILE A 85 9.35 -7.65 -5.67
CA ILE A 85 8.92 -9.01 -6.01
C ILE A 85 8.16 -9.09 -7.34
N TRP A 86 7.28 -8.15 -7.63
CA TRP A 86 6.56 -8.11 -8.91
C TRP A 86 7.44 -7.78 -10.12
N ASP A 87 8.50 -6.97 -9.93
CA ASP A 87 9.46 -6.70 -10.99
C ASP A 87 10.27 -7.96 -11.34
N LEU A 88 10.67 -8.73 -10.30
CA LEU A 88 11.40 -9.99 -10.45
C LEU A 88 10.53 -11.09 -11.07
N LEU A 89 9.27 -11.21 -10.64
CA LEU A 89 8.33 -12.18 -11.19
C LEU A 89 8.09 -11.93 -12.67
N LYS A 90 7.86 -10.68 -13.08
CA LYS A 90 7.69 -10.31 -14.48
C LYS A 90 8.96 -10.49 -15.33
N LYS A 91 10.12 -10.26 -14.73
CA LYS A 91 11.40 -10.52 -15.42
C LYS A 91 11.56 -12.00 -15.76
N ASN A 92 11.13 -12.88 -14.85
CA ASN A 92 11.24 -14.33 -15.01
C ASN A 92 10.10 -14.93 -15.87
N ASN A 93 8.92 -14.32 -15.79
CA ASN A 93 7.74 -14.67 -16.58
C ASN A 93 7.02 -13.40 -17.02
N PRO A 94 7.22 -12.92 -18.28
CA PRO A 94 6.58 -11.70 -18.77
C PRO A 94 5.06 -11.68 -18.72
N ASP A 95 4.42 -12.84 -18.77
CA ASP A 95 2.96 -13.00 -18.71
C ASP A 95 2.42 -12.95 -17.28
N PHE A 96 3.31 -12.97 -16.27
CA PHE A 96 2.90 -12.89 -14.87
C PHE A 96 2.20 -11.57 -14.56
N SER A 97 0.93 -11.67 -14.19
CA SER A 97 0.08 -10.50 -13.98
C SER A 97 0.07 -10.07 -12.51
N THR A 98 0.16 -8.76 -12.29
CA THR A 98 0.23 -8.21 -10.93
C THR A 98 -0.74 -7.04 -10.73
N ALA A 99 -1.26 -6.93 -9.50
CA ALA A 99 -2.11 -5.82 -9.07
C ALA A 99 -1.60 -5.23 -7.75
N LEU A 100 -1.41 -3.90 -7.72
CA LEU A 100 -0.89 -3.16 -6.58
C LEU A 100 -1.91 -2.08 -6.18
N LEU A 101 -2.53 -2.25 -5.00
CA LEU A 101 -3.54 -1.32 -4.54
C LEU A 101 -3.09 -0.62 -3.25
N PHE A 102 -3.02 0.70 -3.32
CA PHE A 102 -2.70 1.59 -2.20
C PHE A 102 -1.29 1.42 -1.60
N LEU A 103 -0.41 0.65 -2.23
CA LEU A 103 0.99 0.55 -1.79
C LEU A 103 1.73 1.87 -1.97
N GLN A 104 2.63 2.16 -1.05
CA GLN A 104 3.56 3.29 -1.19
C GLN A 104 4.55 3.04 -2.33
N ASN A 105 5.00 4.12 -2.95
CA ASN A 105 5.91 4.07 -4.09
C ASN A 105 5.44 3.11 -5.21
N SER A 106 4.15 3.12 -5.51
CA SER A 106 3.56 2.30 -6.59
C SER A 106 3.15 3.09 -7.83
N LEU A 107 3.21 4.43 -7.77
CA LEU A 107 2.87 5.28 -8.93
C LEU A 107 3.82 4.96 -10.10
N TYR A 108 3.25 4.63 -11.26
CA TYR A 108 3.95 4.19 -12.47
C TYR A 108 4.72 2.86 -12.33
N ALA A 109 4.38 2.02 -11.34
CA ALA A 109 5.00 0.72 -11.18
C ALA A 109 4.81 -0.18 -12.41
N ASN A 110 5.76 -1.08 -12.63
CA ASN A 110 5.67 -2.11 -13.66
C ASN A 110 4.71 -3.24 -13.23
N SER A 111 3.42 -2.88 -13.13
CA SER A 111 2.33 -3.78 -12.76
C SER A 111 1.21 -3.67 -13.78
N ASN A 112 0.36 -4.70 -13.90
CA ASN A 112 -0.79 -4.70 -14.81
C ASN A 112 -1.90 -3.80 -14.26
N VAL A 113 -2.12 -3.88 -12.96
CA VAL A 113 -3.08 -3.03 -12.25
C VAL A 113 -2.36 -2.24 -11.17
N VAL A 114 -2.60 -0.95 -11.12
CA VAL A 114 -2.16 -0.06 -10.04
C VAL A 114 -3.34 0.82 -9.64
N LEU A 115 -3.54 1.01 -8.35
CA LEU A 115 -4.47 1.99 -7.81
C LEU A 115 -3.84 2.62 -6.58
N THR A 116 -3.59 3.93 -6.61
CA THR A 116 -2.96 4.65 -5.50
C THR A 116 -3.46 6.09 -5.43
N PRO A 117 -3.64 6.67 -4.24
CA PRO A 117 -4.02 8.07 -4.10
C PRO A 117 -3.02 9.00 -4.79
N LYS A 118 -3.52 9.93 -5.58
CA LYS A 118 -2.76 11.01 -6.20
C LYS A 118 -3.56 12.30 -6.16
N PRO A 119 -3.63 12.98 -5.02
CA PRO A 119 -4.31 14.27 -4.93
C PRO A 119 -3.72 15.27 -5.93
N LEU A 120 -4.58 15.94 -6.68
CA LEU A 120 -4.19 16.96 -7.63
C LEU A 120 -4.31 18.34 -6.97
N HIS A 121 -3.18 19.02 -6.82
CA HIS A 121 -3.14 20.38 -6.29
C HIS A 121 -3.33 21.36 -7.44
N LEU A 122 -4.45 22.08 -7.43
CA LEU A 122 -4.75 23.19 -8.33
C LEU A 122 -4.59 24.50 -7.55
N GLU A 123 -4.48 25.64 -8.25
CA GLU A 123 -4.23 26.96 -7.62
C GLU A 123 -5.10 27.23 -6.38
N ASN A 124 -6.39 26.91 -6.43
CA ASN A 124 -7.35 27.24 -5.38
C ASN A 124 -8.06 26.05 -4.75
N LYS A 125 -7.71 24.83 -5.14
CA LYS A 125 -8.36 23.61 -4.62
C LYS A 125 -7.48 22.37 -4.76
N MET A 126 -7.77 21.39 -3.93
CA MET A 126 -7.23 20.05 -4.08
C MET A 126 -8.34 19.12 -4.58
N VAL A 127 -8.07 18.42 -5.69
CA VAL A 127 -8.97 17.39 -6.22
C VAL A 127 -8.55 16.04 -5.65
N MET A 128 -9.47 15.37 -4.98
CA MET A 128 -9.27 14.02 -4.46
C MET A 128 -9.37 13.03 -5.60
N TRP A 129 -8.23 12.52 -6.04
CA TRP A 129 -8.13 11.61 -7.16
C TRP A 129 -7.17 10.46 -6.86
N CYS A 130 -7.36 9.34 -7.53
CA CYS A 130 -6.45 8.20 -7.50
C CYS A 130 -5.88 7.96 -8.90
N TYR A 131 -4.58 7.79 -8.97
CA TYR A 131 -3.94 7.26 -10.17
C TYR A 131 -4.35 5.80 -10.34
N SER A 132 -4.66 5.42 -11.57
CA SER A 132 -4.94 4.03 -11.92
C SER A 132 -4.23 3.59 -13.20
N LYS A 133 -3.95 2.29 -13.23
CA LYS A 133 -3.53 1.52 -14.41
C LYS A 133 -4.31 0.21 -14.37
N PRO A 134 -5.02 -0.22 -15.45
CA PRO A 134 -5.22 0.50 -16.72
C PRO A 134 -5.85 1.88 -16.53
N GLU A 135 -5.69 2.72 -17.57
CA GLU A 135 -6.41 3.98 -17.67
C GLU A 135 -7.91 3.76 -17.46
N ASN A 136 -8.57 4.68 -16.76
CA ASN A 136 -9.99 4.60 -16.38
C ASN A 136 -10.37 3.46 -15.40
N PHE A 137 -9.42 2.76 -14.79
CA PHE A 137 -9.75 1.74 -13.81
C PHE A 137 -10.35 2.36 -12.53
N TYR A 138 -9.84 3.53 -12.10
CA TYR A 138 -10.40 4.26 -10.95
C TYR A 138 -11.84 4.70 -11.23
N GLU A 139 -12.10 5.27 -12.41
CA GLU A 139 -13.42 5.72 -12.82
C GLU A 139 -14.43 4.56 -12.84
N LYS A 140 -14.07 3.42 -13.42
CA LYS A 140 -14.91 2.21 -13.40
C LYS A 140 -15.21 1.69 -11.98
N ILE A 141 -14.23 1.79 -11.08
CA ILE A 141 -14.46 1.43 -9.68
C ILE A 141 -15.45 2.40 -9.04
N THR A 142 -15.31 3.71 -9.29
CA THR A 142 -16.19 4.73 -8.70
C THR A 142 -17.63 4.61 -9.16
N GLU A 143 -17.87 4.15 -10.38
CA GLU A 143 -19.22 3.83 -10.88
C GLU A 143 -19.89 2.71 -10.06
N SER A 144 -19.08 1.75 -9.57
CA SER A 144 -19.59 0.58 -8.83
C SER A 144 -19.72 0.80 -7.33
N ILE A 145 -18.74 1.47 -6.70
CA ILE A 145 -18.63 1.60 -5.23
C ILE A 145 -18.53 3.04 -4.73
N GLY A 146 -18.70 4.03 -5.62
CA GLY A 146 -18.59 5.45 -5.29
C GLY A 146 -17.15 5.96 -5.18
N ASN A 147 -17.00 7.27 -5.01
CA ASN A 147 -15.70 7.92 -4.94
C ASN A 147 -14.89 7.53 -3.70
N PHE A 148 -13.58 7.45 -3.85
CA PHE A 148 -12.67 7.28 -2.72
C PHE A 148 -12.64 8.53 -1.85
N ASP A 149 -12.92 8.35 -0.56
CA ASP A 149 -12.86 9.43 0.42
C ASP A 149 -11.47 9.51 1.05
N LEU A 150 -10.59 10.32 0.47
CA LEU A 150 -9.23 10.49 0.93
C LEU A 150 -9.15 11.03 2.38
N LYS A 151 -10.16 11.80 2.84
CA LYS A 151 -10.20 12.29 4.21
C LYS A 151 -10.36 11.14 5.23
N SER A 152 -11.04 10.06 4.84
CA SER A 152 -11.18 8.88 5.68
C SER A 152 -9.96 7.94 5.62
N TYR A 153 -8.97 8.24 4.78
CA TYR A 153 -7.79 7.42 4.58
C TYR A 153 -6.63 7.80 5.50
N TRP A 154 -6.43 9.09 5.76
CA TRP A 154 -5.31 9.61 6.54
C TRP A 154 -5.74 10.46 7.73
N GLY A 155 -4.84 10.52 8.74
CA GLY A 155 -4.89 11.48 9.82
C GLY A 155 -6.07 11.29 10.76
N PRO A 156 -6.50 12.37 11.42
CA PRO A 156 -7.46 12.28 12.52
C PRO A 156 -8.86 11.82 12.12
N PHE A 157 -9.20 11.91 10.85
CA PHE A 157 -10.49 11.49 10.29
C PHE A 157 -10.45 10.10 9.68
N SER A 158 -9.32 9.39 9.77
CA SER A 158 -9.21 8.06 9.24
C SER A 158 -10.25 7.12 9.85
N SER A 159 -10.84 6.27 9.01
CA SER A 159 -11.93 5.40 9.41
C SER A 159 -11.95 4.10 8.60
N LEU A 160 -12.69 3.11 9.08
CA LEU A 160 -12.87 1.84 8.40
C LEU A 160 -13.48 1.98 6.99
N LYS A 161 -14.12 3.12 6.70
CA LYS A 161 -14.71 3.43 5.39
C LYS A 161 -13.67 3.32 4.26
N SER A 162 -12.46 3.86 4.46
CA SER A 162 -11.39 3.77 3.47
C SER A 162 -10.92 2.33 3.26
N SER A 163 -10.70 1.56 4.32
CA SER A 163 -10.31 0.15 4.20
C SER A 163 -11.38 -0.70 3.51
N ASN A 164 -12.66 -0.46 3.79
CA ASN A 164 -13.77 -1.14 3.09
C ASN A 164 -13.79 -0.79 1.60
N TRP A 165 -13.56 0.46 1.25
CA TRP A 165 -13.47 0.88 -0.15
C TRP A 165 -12.28 0.20 -0.85
N ILE A 166 -11.10 0.16 -0.20
CA ILE A 166 -9.90 -0.49 -0.72
C ILE A 166 -10.15 -2.00 -0.94
N ILE A 167 -10.76 -2.68 0.02
CA ILE A 167 -11.08 -4.11 -0.12
C ILE A 167 -12.08 -4.35 -1.26
N ASN A 168 -13.08 -3.50 -1.42
CA ASN A 168 -14.03 -3.63 -2.54
C ASN A 168 -13.34 -3.37 -3.89
N SER A 169 -12.42 -2.39 -3.96
CA SER A 169 -11.60 -2.19 -5.17
C SER A 169 -10.70 -3.39 -5.47
N ALA A 170 -10.16 -4.05 -4.44
CA ALA A 170 -9.38 -5.28 -4.61
C ALA A 170 -10.23 -6.45 -5.16
N LYS A 171 -11.48 -6.60 -4.70
CA LYS A 171 -12.41 -7.60 -5.26
C LYS A 171 -12.69 -7.33 -6.74
N ILE A 172 -12.92 -6.07 -7.10
CA ILE A 172 -13.13 -5.68 -8.51
C ILE A 172 -11.88 -5.96 -9.35
N ALA A 173 -10.68 -5.67 -8.81
CA ALA A 173 -9.43 -5.97 -9.48
C ALA A 173 -9.27 -7.49 -9.73
N ILE A 174 -9.58 -8.32 -8.73
CA ILE A 174 -9.56 -9.79 -8.88
C ILE A 174 -10.55 -10.24 -9.96
N GLN A 175 -11.79 -9.77 -9.91
CA GLN A 175 -12.85 -10.19 -10.83
C GLN A 175 -12.57 -9.81 -12.29
N ASN A 176 -11.99 -8.62 -12.52
CA ASN A 176 -11.82 -8.06 -13.85
C ASN A 176 -10.46 -8.37 -14.49
N HIS A 177 -9.42 -8.66 -13.67
CA HIS A 177 -8.05 -8.76 -14.16
C HIS A 177 -7.36 -10.09 -13.80
N LEU A 178 -7.94 -10.88 -12.88
CA LEU A 178 -7.42 -12.19 -12.44
C LEU A 178 -5.89 -12.17 -12.22
N PRO A 179 -5.35 -11.25 -11.39
CA PRO A 179 -3.91 -11.14 -11.21
C PRO A 179 -3.33 -12.38 -10.51
N ASP A 180 -2.15 -12.83 -10.96
CA ASP A 180 -1.40 -13.91 -10.29
C ASP A 180 -0.89 -13.47 -8.92
N LEU A 181 -0.57 -12.19 -8.76
CA LEU A 181 -0.20 -11.56 -7.48
C LEU A 181 -1.00 -10.28 -7.27
N LEU A 182 -1.79 -10.23 -6.21
CA LEU A 182 -2.42 -8.98 -5.75
C LEU A 182 -1.86 -8.59 -4.39
N VAL A 183 -1.37 -7.35 -4.28
CA VAL A 183 -0.94 -6.75 -3.02
C VAL A 183 -1.81 -5.54 -2.71
N THR A 184 -2.39 -5.52 -1.50
CA THR A 184 -3.30 -4.48 -1.06
C THR A 184 -2.90 -3.97 0.33
N TYR A 185 -2.77 -2.66 0.48
CA TYR A 185 -2.43 -1.98 1.74
C TYR A 185 -3.69 -1.48 2.46
N LEU A 186 -3.77 -1.74 3.76
CA LEU A 186 -4.88 -1.36 4.64
C LEU A 186 -4.37 -0.56 5.84
N PRO A 187 -4.52 0.78 5.86
CA PRO A 187 -3.90 1.65 6.87
C PRO A 187 -4.68 1.80 8.17
N HIS A 188 -5.97 1.47 8.20
CA HIS A 188 -6.89 1.93 9.24
C HIS A 188 -6.48 1.56 10.67
N LEU A 189 -5.97 0.34 10.88
CA LEU A 189 -5.64 -0.16 12.23
C LEU A 189 -4.53 0.65 12.91
N ASP A 190 -3.60 1.21 12.14
CA ASP A 190 -2.49 2.01 12.65
C ASP A 190 -2.94 3.29 13.37
N TYR A 191 -3.97 3.94 12.90
CA TYR A 191 -4.42 5.24 13.45
C TYR A 191 -4.98 5.15 14.87
N THR A 192 -5.60 4.05 15.22
CA THR A 192 -6.05 3.81 16.60
C THR A 192 -4.85 3.67 17.52
N SER A 193 -3.86 2.88 17.11
CA SER A 193 -2.61 2.70 17.86
C SER A 193 -1.78 3.99 17.96
N GLN A 194 -1.76 4.83 16.92
CA GLN A 194 -1.13 6.15 16.98
C GLN A 194 -1.80 7.08 18.00
N LYS A 195 -3.13 7.02 18.11
CA LYS A 195 -3.90 7.91 18.99
C LYS A 195 -3.90 7.46 20.46
N PHE A 196 -4.02 6.17 20.70
CA PHE A 196 -4.29 5.61 22.03
C PHE A 196 -3.20 4.66 22.54
N GLY A 197 -2.15 4.46 21.75
CA GLY A 197 -1.04 3.56 22.06
C GLY A 197 -1.23 2.13 21.51
N PRO A 198 -0.14 1.34 21.50
CA PRO A 198 -0.09 0.04 20.79
C PRO A 198 -0.92 -1.08 21.44
N ASN A 199 -1.51 -0.85 22.61
CA ASN A 199 -2.34 -1.81 23.33
C ASN A 199 -3.82 -1.43 23.36
N SER A 200 -4.21 -0.42 22.60
CA SER A 200 -5.60 0.06 22.49
C SER A 200 -6.48 -0.85 21.65
#